data_bf65ee85fcc11190a250c91c7e6925a9
#
_entry.id   bf65ee85fcc11190a250c91c7e6925a9
#
_cell.length_a   1.000
_cell.length_b   1.000
_cell.length_c   1.000
_cell.angle_alpha   90.00
_cell.angle_beta   90.00
_cell.angle_gamma   90.00
#
_symmetry.space_group_name_H-M   'P 1'
#
loop_
_entity.id
_entity.type
_entity.pdbx_description
1 polymer ?
#
loop_
_entity_poly.entity_id
_entity_poly.type
_entity_poly.pdbx_seq_one_letter_code
_entity_poly.pdbx_strand_id
1 'polypeptide(L)'
;ERVAMARQIAAAFTAAGAATETVELPWEEYTAALTAGRFDLYYGEVRLTADWDVSSLLATGGSLNYGGWSDPQCDQLLEGCRSGGNRETAVRGLCRYLQSQAPILPICFKTVSALYESDVLEGLTPTAAEPFYGLENISIHLRAN
;
A
#
# COMPACT_ATOMS: atom_id res chain seq x y z
N GLU A 1 14.59 9.64 -0.80
CA GLU A 1 14.26 8.30 -1.33
C GLU A 1 13.04 8.36 -2.26
N ARG A 2 11.87 8.87 -1.79
CA ARG A 2 10.63 8.95 -2.60
C ARG A 2 10.80 9.75 -3.88
N VAL A 3 11.38 10.93 -3.80
CA VAL A 3 11.64 11.80 -4.96
C VAL A 3 12.56 11.13 -5.98
N ALA A 4 13.62 10.46 -5.53
CA ALA A 4 14.52 9.74 -6.42
C ALA A 4 13.78 8.62 -7.18
N MET A 5 12.90 7.89 -6.51
CA MET A 5 12.09 6.85 -7.15
C MET A 5 11.11 7.45 -8.16
N ALA A 6 10.40 8.52 -7.79
CA ALA A 6 9.48 9.21 -8.70
C ALA A 6 10.19 9.71 -9.97
N ARG A 7 11.40 10.27 -9.83
CA ARG A 7 12.21 10.70 -10.97
C ARG A 7 12.67 9.54 -11.87
N GLN A 8 13.01 8.38 -11.27
CA GLN A 8 13.37 7.19 -12.06
C GLN A 8 12.17 6.67 -12.86
N ILE A 9 10.98 6.67 -12.24
CA ILE A 9 9.74 6.28 -12.91
C ILE A 9 9.43 7.24 -14.05
N ALA A 10 9.51 8.56 -13.83
CA ALA A 10 9.30 9.57 -14.84
C ALA A 10 10.28 9.42 -16.02
N ALA A 11 11.55 9.12 -15.75
CA ALA A 11 12.55 8.85 -16.78
C ALA A 11 12.19 7.60 -17.61
N ALA A 12 11.66 6.55 -16.98
CA ALA A 12 11.22 5.34 -17.67
C ALA A 12 10.01 5.62 -18.58
N PHE A 13 9.03 6.41 -18.12
CA PHE A 13 7.90 6.85 -18.96
C PHE A 13 8.37 7.68 -20.15
N THR A 14 9.30 8.61 -19.92
CA THR A 14 9.87 9.45 -21.00
C THR A 14 10.62 8.59 -22.02
N ALA A 15 11.39 7.61 -21.58
CA ALA A 15 12.07 6.66 -22.46
C ALA A 15 11.10 5.79 -23.27
N ALA A 16 9.91 5.52 -22.73
CA ALA A 16 8.84 4.82 -23.43
C ALA A 16 8.01 5.73 -24.37
N GLY A 17 8.35 7.01 -24.49
CA GLY A 17 7.70 7.97 -25.39
C GLY A 17 6.64 8.85 -24.74
N ALA A 18 6.40 8.73 -23.43
CA ALA A 18 5.49 9.60 -22.68
C ALA A 18 6.31 10.70 -21.99
N ALA A 19 6.33 11.92 -22.54
CA ALA A 19 7.00 13.07 -21.91
C ALA A 19 6.45 13.28 -20.49
N THR A 20 7.32 13.13 -19.50
CA THR A 20 6.90 13.14 -18.10
C THR A 20 7.77 14.10 -17.29
N GLU A 21 7.12 14.99 -16.55
CA GLU A 21 7.77 15.94 -15.64
C GLU A 21 7.42 15.56 -14.18
N THR A 22 8.43 15.59 -13.31
CA THR A 22 8.24 15.37 -11.88
C THR A 22 8.13 16.70 -11.14
N VAL A 23 6.98 16.95 -10.52
CA VAL A 23 6.74 18.13 -9.69
C VAL A 23 6.85 17.73 -8.22
N GLU A 24 7.78 18.36 -7.49
CA GLU A 24 7.96 18.16 -6.06
C GLU A 24 7.19 19.25 -5.31
N LEU A 25 6.35 18.84 -4.39
CA LEU A 25 5.51 19.75 -3.60
C LEU A 25 5.74 19.51 -2.11
N PRO A 26 5.68 20.56 -1.28
CA PRO A 26 5.50 20.43 0.16
C PRO A 26 4.25 19.60 0.48
N TRP A 27 4.23 18.96 1.65
CA TRP A 27 3.14 18.03 2.03
C TRP A 27 1.73 18.64 1.91
N GLU A 28 1.55 19.86 2.37
CA GLU A 28 0.24 20.53 2.31
C GLU A 28 -0.21 20.82 0.88
N GLU A 29 0.72 21.27 0.02
CA GLU A 29 0.43 21.51 -1.38
C GLU A 29 0.20 20.20 -2.16
N TYR A 30 0.96 19.15 -1.83
CA TYR A 30 0.78 17.82 -2.40
C TYR A 30 -0.61 17.27 -2.08
N THR A 31 -1.04 17.31 -0.82
CA THR A 31 -2.36 16.83 -0.42
C THR A 31 -3.49 17.65 -1.02
N ALA A 32 -3.31 18.97 -1.12
CA ALA A 32 -4.26 19.86 -1.80
C ALA A 32 -4.35 19.56 -3.31
N ALA A 33 -3.23 19.25 -3.95
CA ALA A 33 -3.19 18.86 -5.37
C ALA A 33 -3.92 17.51 -5.59
N LEU A 34 -3.69 16.53 -4.72
CA LEU A 34 -4.39 15.24 -4.77
C LEU A 34 -5.90 15.42 -4.63
N THR A 35 -6.34 16.17 -3.61
CA THR A 35 -7.76 16.41 -3.35
C THR A 35 -8.43 17.16 -4.49
N ALA A 36 -7.71 18.05 -5.15
CA ALA A 36 -8.20 18.83 -6.28
C ALA A 36 -8.06 18.10 -7.64
N GLY A 37 -7.50 16.88 -7.68
CA GLY A 37 -7.29 16.11 -8.92
C GLY A 37 -6.29 16.78 -9.89
N ARG A 38 -5.34 17.57 -9.39
CA ARG A 38 -4.37 18.31 -10.20
C ARG A 38 -3.09 17.50 -10.45
N PHE A 39 -3.23 16.37 -11.10
CA PHE A 39 -2.13 15.48 -11.49
C PHE A 39 -2.58 14.57 -12.63
N ASP A 40 -1.66 14.09 -13.44
CA ASP A 40 -1.88 12.97 -14.35
C ASP A 40 -1.53 11.65 -13.66
N LEU A 41 -0.44 11.64 -12.90
CA LEU A 41 0.00 10.54 -12.05
C LEU A 41 0.51 11.11 -10.72
N TYR A 42 0.36 10.37 -9.64
CA TYR A 42 1.00 10.71 -8.36
C TYR A 42 1.77 9.52 -7.80
N TYR A 43 2.86 9.81 -7.12
CA TYR A 43 3.63 8.82 -6.37
C TYR A 43 3.28 8.92 -4.89
N GLY A 44 2.66 7.89 -4.34
CA GLY A 44 2.20 7.86 -2.95
C GLY A 44 2.66 6.62 -2.19
N GLU A 45 2.57 6.70 -0.89
CA GLU A 45 2.69 5.58 0.02
C GLU A 45 1.41 5.46 0.83
N VAL A 46 0.95 4.24 1.00
CA VAL A 46 -0.21 3.94 1.83
C VAL A 46 0.12 2.82 2.80
N ARG A 47 -0.37 2.94 4.03
CA ARG A 47 -0.35 1.86 5.00
C ARG A 47 -1.67 1.11 4.88
N LEU A 48 -1.60 -0.11 4.40
CA LEU A 48 -2.76 -0.99 4.35
C LEU A 48 -3.09 -1.57 5.73
N THR A 49 -4.32 -1.99 5.91
CA THR A 49 -4.79 -2.76 7.06
C THR A 49 -4.17 -4.16 7.09
N ALA A 50 -4.26 -4.87 8.21
CA ALA A 50 -3.67 -6.20 8.37
C ALA A 50 -4.23 -7.24 7.39
N ASP A 51 -5.45 -7.05 6.93
CA ASP A 51 -6.14 -7.88 5.94
C ASP A 51 -5.88 -7.46 4.49
N TRP A 52 -5.01 -6.46 4.28
CA TRP A 52 -4.64 -5.94 2.96
C TRP A 52 -5.84 -5.40 2.16
N ASP A 53 -6.82 -4.81 2.83
CA ASP A 53 -7.96 -4.19 2.15
C ASP A 53 -7.50 -2.95 1.37
N VAL A 54 -7.71 -2.96 0.06
CA VAL A 54 -7.36 -1.88 -0.87
C VAL A 54 -8.60 -1.06 -1.29
N SER A 55 -9.74 -1.27 -0.65
CA SER A 55 -11.00 -0.59 -1.01
C SER A 55 -10.90 0.93 -0.89
N SER A 56 -10.14 1.44 0.08
CA SER A 56 -9.92 2.89 0.20
C SER A 56 -9.24 3.51 -1.03
N LEU A 57 -8.43 2.74 -1.75
CA LEU A 57 -7.71 3.18 -2.95
C LEU A 57 -8.51 2.97 -4.24
N LEU A 58 -9.28 1.89 -4.32
CA LEU A 58 -9.80 1.35 -5.58
C LEU A 58 -11.31 1.28 -5.68
N ALA A 59 -12.04 1.31 -4.56
CA ALA A 59 -13.50 1.35 -4.62
C ALA A 59 -13.98 2.70 -5.15
N THR A 60 -15.11 2.69 -5.84
CA THR A 60 -15.80 3.93 -6.23
C THR A 60 -16.08 4.78 -5.00
N GLY A 61 -15.57 6.01 -4.99
CA GLY A 61 -15.66 6.92 -3.84
C GLY A 61 -14.77 6.54 -2.64
N GLY A 62 -13.79 5.66 -2.82
CA GLY A 62 -12.79 5.34 -1.78
C GLY A 62 -12.04 6.58 -1.31
N SER A 63 -11.76 6.67 0.00
CA SER A 63 -11.19 7.87 0.64
C SER A 63 -9.79 8.27 0.14
N LEU A 64 -9.06 7.36 -0.46
CA LEU A 64 -7.74 7.56 -1.06
C LEU A 64 -7.77 7.43 -2.60
N ASN A 65 -8.94 7.29 -3.17
CA ASN A 65 -9.13 7.21 -4.62
C ASN A 65 -9.10 8.61 -5.26
N TYR A 66 -7.97 9.27 -5.17
CA TYR A 66 -7.79 10.65 -5.69
C TYR A 66 -7.91 10.73 -7.21
N GLY A 67 -7.64 9.65 -7.93
CA GLY A 67 -7.79 9.56 -9.37
C GLY A 67 -9.23 9.45 -9.87
N GLY A 68 -10.19 9.30 -8.95
CA GLY A 68 -11.62 9.18 -9.31
C GLY A 68 -11.95 7.89 -10.05
N TRP A 69 -11.14 6.84 -9.88
CA TRP A 69 -11.43 5.52 -10.45
C TRP A 69 -12.83 5.06 -10.06
N SER A 70 -13.63 4.70 -11.03
CA SER A 70 -15.00 4.23 -10.81
C SER A 70 -15.28 3.07 -11.77
N ASP A 71 -15.38 1.88 -11.21
CA ASP A 71 -15.59 0.66 -11.98
C ASP A 71 -16.43 -0.35 -11.19
N PRO A 72 -17.66 -0.63 -11.63
CA PRO A 72 -18.57 -1.54 -10.93
C PRO A 72 -18.05 -2.96 -10.83
N GLN A 73 -17.22 -3.43 -11.76
CA GLN A 73 -16.60 -4.74 -11.70
C GLN A 73 -15.52 -4.79 -10.64
N CYS A 74 -14.71 -3.73 -10.52
CA CYS A 74 -13.73 -3.60 -9.45
C CYS A 74 -14.43 -3.60 -8.07
N ASP A 75 -15.48 -2.79 -7.91
CA ASP A 75 -16.26 -2.72 -6.66
C ASP A 75 -16.82 -4.09 -6.26
N GLN A 76 -17.35 -4.84 -7.23
CA GLN A 76 -17.88 -6.19 -7.00
C GLN A 76 -16.78 -7.19 -6.58
N LEU A 77 -15.58 -7.10 -7.19
CA LEU A 77 -14.45 -7.94 -6.85
C LEU A 77 -13.90 -7.61 -5.46
N LEU A 78 -13.85 -6.33 -5.09
CA LEU A 78 -13.46 -5.88 -3.75
C LEU A 78 -14.43 -6.41 -2.68
N GLU A 79 -15.74 -6.30 -2.92
CA GLU A 79 -16.74 -6.86 -2.02
C GLU A 79 -16.62 -8.38 -1.91
N GLY A 80 -16.35 -9.08 -3.00
CA GLY A 80 -16.07 -10.52 -2.99
C GLY A 80 -14.87 -10.93 -2.14
N CYS A 81 -13.85 -10.07 -2.05
CA CYS A 81 -12.70 -10.28 -1.17
C CYS A 81 -13.04 -10.13 0.32
N ARG A 82 -14.03 -9.30 0.65
CA ARG A 82 -14.48 -9.03 2.03
C ARG A 82 -15.47 -10.06 2.53
N SER A 83 -16.46 -10.42 1.70
CA SER A 83 -17.61 -11.26 2.07
C SER A 83 -17.56 -12.67 1.49
N GLY A 84 -16.64 -12.96 0.56
CA GLY A 84 -16.59 -14.23 -0.16
C GLY A 84 -16.10 -15.42 0.66
N GLY A 85 -16.71 -16.59 0.44
CA GLY A 85 -16.37 -17.83 1.13
C GLY A 85 -14.97 -18.39 0.78
N ASN A 86 -14.43 -18.08 -0.40
CA ASN A 86 -13.07 -18.46 -0.83
C ASN A 86 -12.25 -17.20 -1.14
N ARG A 87 -11.64 -16.66 -0.08
CA ARG A 87 -10.83 -15.43 -0.16
C ARG A 87 -9.67 -15.53 -1.16
N GLU A 88 -9.00 -16.68 -1.24
CA GLU A 88 -7.87 -16.85 -2.15
C GLU A 88 -8.32 -16.69 -3.61
N THR A 89 -9.41 -17.32 -4.00
CA THR A 89 -9.96 -17.19 -5.35
C THR A 89 -10.40 -15.77 -5.66
N ALA A 90 -11.06 -15.10 -4.70
CA ALA A 90 -11.50 -13.72 -4.85
C ALA A 90 -10.32 -12.76 -5.04
N VAL A 91 -9.28 -12.86 -4.18
CA VAL A 91 -8.07 -12.04 -4.29
C VAL A 91 -7.34 -12.28 -5.61
N ARG A 92 -7.20 -13.53 -6.07
CA ARG A 92 -6.61 -13.83 -7.37
C ARG A 92 -7.40 -13.22 -8.53
N GLY A 93 -8.73 -13.23 -8.44
CA GLY A 93 -9.61 -12.58 -9.41
C GLY A 93 -9.38 -11.08 -9.46
N LEU A 94 -9.39 -10.42 -8.30
CA LEU A 94 -9.10 -9.01 -8.16
C LEU A 94 -7.72 -8.65 -8.72
N CYS A 95 -6.67 -9.37 -8.34
CA CYS A 95 -5.30 -9.10 -8.82
C CYS A 95 -5.19 -9.18 -10.35
N ARG A 96 -5.80 -10.18 -10.99
CA ARG A 96 -5.80 -10.30 -12.45
C ARG A 96 -6.55 -9.14 -13.11
N TYR A 97 -7.67 -8.75 -12.52
CA TYR A 97 -8.44 -7.62 -13.01
C TYR A 97 -7.65 -6.32 -12.92
N LEU A 98 -7.07 -6.04 -11.76
CA LEU A 98 -6.24 -4.84 -11.56
C LEU A 98 -5.02 -4.80 -12.49
N GLN A 99 -4.40 -5.94 -12.77
CA GLN A 99 -3.31 -6.02 -13.76
C GLN A 99 -3.78 -5.64 -15.17
N SER A 100 -5.01 -5.98 -15.54
CA SER A 100 -5.56 -5.65 -16.87
C SER A 100 -5.98 -4.20 -17.02
N GLN A 101 -6.45 -3.57 -15.94
CA GLN A 101 -6.94 -2.19 -15.93
C GLN A 101 -5.88 -1.17 -15.51
N ALA A 102 -4.89 -1.61 -14.72
CA ALA A 102 -3.78 -0.82 -14.21
C ALA A 102 -4.17 0.54 -13.55
N PRO A 103 -5.21 0.59 -12.67
CA PRO A 103 -5.59 1.84 -12.00
C PRO A 103 -4.51 2.32 -11.04
N ILE A 104 -3.68 1.41 -10.55
CA ILE A 104 -2.49 1.65 -9.73
C ILE A 104 -1.33 0.81 -10.24
N LEU A 105 -0.11 1.31 -10.04
CA LEU A 105 1.14 0.62 -10.37
C LEU A 105 1.90 0.35 -9.06
N PRO A 106 1.78 -0.85 -8.47
CA PRO A 106 2.51 -1.20 -7.26
C PRO A 106 4.02 -1.23 -7.54
N ILE A 107 4.81 -0.50 -6.76
CA ILE A 107 6.27 -0.42 -6.94
C ILE A 107 6.97 -1.41 -5.99
N CYS A 108 6.70 -1.32 -4.70
CA CYS A 108 7.29 -2.21 -3.69
C CYS A 108 6.48 -2.17 -2.40
N PHE A 109 6.73 -3.17 -1.56
CA PHE A 109 6.33 -3.15 -0.16
C PHE A 109 7.54 -2.81 0.69
N LYS A 110 7.37 -1.85 1.60
CA LYS A 110 8.41 -1.55 2.59
C LYS A 110 8.35 -2.57 3.71
N THR A 111 9.50 -3.13 4.03
CA THR A 111 9.65 -3.93 5.25
C THR A 111 9.88 -3.02 6.45
N VAL A 112 9.31 -3.40 7.58
CA VAL A 112 9.63 -2.84 8.89
C VAL A 112 10.38 -3.89 9.69
N SER A 113 11.35 -3.46 10.50
CA SER A 113 12.13 -4.35 11.35
C SER A 113 11.83 -4.04 12.81
N ALA A 114 11.56 -5.07 13.59
CA ALA A 114 11.55 -5.00 15.04
C ALA A 114 12.92 -5.49 15.55
N LEU A 115 13.60 -4.65 16.32
CA LEU A 115 14.89 -4.99 16.93
C LEU A 115 14.68 -5.21 18.42
N TYR A 116 15.13 -6.34 18.92
CA TYR A 116 15.06 -6.69 20.32
C TYR A 116 16.27 -7.56 20.71
N GLU A 117 16.60 -7.61 22.00
CA GLU A 117 17.63 -8.51 22.52
C GLU A 117 17.09 -9.95 22.56
N SER A 118 17.64 -10.81 21.72
CA SER A 118 17.18 -12.19 21.54
C SER A 118 17.46 -13.09 22.75
N ASP A 119 18.40 -12.71 23.64
CA ASP A 119 18.70 -13.38 24.89
C ASP A 119 17.85 -12.89 26.08
N VAL A 120 17.06 -11.83 25.86
CA VAL A 120 16.10 -11.28 26.84
C VAL A 120 14.67 -11.58 26.44
N LEU A 121 14.34 -11.50 25.16
CA LEU A 121 13.00 -11.73 24.65
C LEU A 121 13.01 -12.89 23.65
N GLU A 122 12.05 -13.82 23.83
CA GLU A 122 11.84 -14.93 22.92
C GLU A 122 10.34 -15.00 22.54
N GLY A 123 10.05 -15.43 21.32
CA GLY A 123 8.67 -15.67 20.85
C GLY A 123 7.95 -14.44 20.28
N LEU A 124 8.63 -13.28 20.15
CA LEU A 124 8.03 -12.11 19.54
C LEU A 124 7.81 -12.33 18.04
N THR A 125 6.57 -12.16 17.57
CA THR A 125 6.15 -12.35 16.17
C THR A 125 5.53 -11.07 15.60
N PRO A 126 6.28 -9.95 15.47
CA PRO A 126 5.74 -8.67 15.06
C PRO A 126 5.23 -8.72 13.62
N THR A 127 4.16 -7.98 13.35
CA THR A 127 3.67 -7.76 11.99
C THR A 127 3.85 -6.29 11.60
N ALA A 128 3.80 -5.99 10.30
CA ALA A 128 3.86 -4.61 9.81
C ALA A 128 2.67 -3.77 10.29
N ALA A 129 1.51 -4.40 10.51
CA ALA A 129 0.30 -3.74 11.01
C ALA A 129 0.33 -3.55 12.52
N GLU A 130 0.85 -4.53 13.25
CA GLU A 130 0.87 -4.55 14.72
C GLU A 130 2.24 -5.03 15.23
N PRO A 131 3.10 -4.10 15.67
CA PRO A 131 4.44 -4.43 16.17
C PRO A 131 4.45 -5.32 17.43
N PHE A 132 3.36 -5.33 18.18
CA PHE A 132 3.21 -6.10 19.42
C PHE A 132 2.33 -7.35 19.25
N TYR A 133 2.11 -7.77 18.01
CA TYR A 133 1.35 -9.00 17.75
C TYR A 133 2.04 -10.20 18.38
N GLY A 134 1.28 -11.02 19.09
CA GLY A 134 1.79 -12.18 19.80
C GLY A 134 2.49 -11.86 21.14
N LEU A 135 2.33 -10.65 21.67
CA LEU A 135 2.94 -10.23 22.95
C LEU A 135 2.58 -11.16 24.12
N GLU A 136 1.41 -11.77 24.07
CA GLU A 136 0.96 -12.75 25.07
C GLU A 136 1.75 -14.07 25.05
N ASN A 137 2.50 -14.34 24.00
CA ASN A 137 3.28 -15.55 23.81
C ASN A 137 4.79 -15.36 24.08
N ILE A 138 5.22 -14.17 24.46
CA ILE A 138 6.64 -13.90 24.71
C ILE A 138 7.11 -14.48 26.04
N SER A 139 8.36 -14.91 26.04
CA SER A 139 9.10 -15.24 27.24
C SER A 139 10.16 -14.17 27.52
N ILE A 140 10.29 -13.74 28.76
CA ILE A 140 11.29 -12.77 29.19
C ILE A 140 12.31 -13.50 30.07
N HIS A 141 13.55 -13.50 29.64
CA HIS A 141 14.68 -14.07 30.37
C HIS A 141 15.43 -12.97 31.09
N LEU A 142 15.28 -12.88 32.39
CA LEU A 142 16.02 -11.93 33.20
C LEU A 142 17.44 -12.45 33.45
N ARG A 143 18.44 -11.64 33.15
CA ARG A 143 19.81 -11.97 33.55
C ARG A 143 19.91 -11.89 35.06
N ALA A 144 20.40 -12.95 35.72
CA ALA A 144 20.81 -12.89 37.11
C ALA A 144 22.07 -12.03 37.20
N ASN A 145 22.03 -11.00 38.05
CA ASN A 145 23.22 -10.17 38.35
C ASN A 145 24.22 -10.98 39.14
#